data_d65fc320d85a1125721d2e13da80ea2f
#
_entry.id   d65fc320d85a1125721d2e13da80ea2f
#
_cell.length_a   1.000
_cell.length_b   1.000
_cell.length_c   1.000
_cell.angle_alpha   90.00
_cell.angle_beta   90.00
_cell.angle_gamma   90.00
#
_symmetry.space_group_name_H-M   'P 1'
#
loop_
_entity.id
_entity.type
_entity.pdbx_description
1 polymer ?
#
loop_
_entity_poly.entity_id
_entity_poly.type
_entity_poly.pdbx_seq_one_letter_code
_entity_poly.pdbx_strand_id
1 'polypeptide(L)'
;TGNSNIGGNAYEYYEAGNQYVFGDAVQTGSIKSQLENPDLKWETTTELNVGLDFGFLNNRITGSFEYFHKVVSDLLAFRKLNSLMEVSTIADNIGATQSTGYEFSLNTVNLTGPFKWNTTLNISSYNDRWKERNPDVVLAPYEKEDAPIRAIYGCVSDGILQIGETPPASMPDLLPGQMKVKDPDGKIDAADRIYLGSTDPKVIIGFGNMFEYKNFDLNIFFYGMFGQYVANSNRAKYGPSGCEYILQRQN
;
A
#
# COMPACT_ATOMS: atom_id res chain seq x y z
N THR A 1 -13.00 -17.08 1.08
CA THR A 1 -12.36 -17.69 -0.10
C THR A 1 -12.42 -16.71 -1.25
N GLY A 2 -11.30 -16.00 -1.46
CA GLY A 2 -11.15 -15.07 -2.57
C GLY A 2 -11.02 -15.84 -3.89
N ASN A 3 -11.75 -15.38 -4.91
CA ASN A 3 -11.68 -15.93 -6.26
C ASN A 3 -10.53 -15.28 -7.05
N SER A 4 -9.29 -15.58 -6.75
CA SER A 4 -8.24 -15.34 -7.71
C SER A 4 -8.30 -16.46 -8.75
N ASN A 5 -8.37 -16.07 -10.03
CA ASN A 5 -8.56 -17.01 -11.12
C ASN A 5 -7.26 -17.82 -11.37
N ILE A 6 -7.15 -19.00 -10.77
CA ILE A 6 -6.04 -19.94 -11.02
C ILE A 6 -6.10 -20.46 -12.46
N GLY A 7 -7.29 -20.59 -13.05
CA GLY A 7 -7.59 -21.37 -14.24
C GLY A 7 -6.61 -21.24 -15.40
N GLY A 8 -6.23 -20.03 -15.77
CA GLY A 8 -5.25 -19.81 -16.83
C GLY A 8 -3.79 -20.07 -16.42
N ASN A 9 -3.46 -19.92 -15.14
CA ASN A 9 -2.08 -19.98 -14.64
C ASN A 9 -1.62 -21.40 -14.27
N ALA A 10 -2.55 -22.35 -14.17
CA ALA A 10 -2.25 -23.74 -13.85
C ALA A 10 -1.80 -24.56 -15.06
N TYR A 11 -2.04 -24.07 -16.27
CA TYR A 11 -1.76 -24.80 -17.51
C TYR A 11 -0.60 -24.21 -18.29
N GLU A 12 0.06 -25.03 -19.12
CA GLU A 12 1.04 -24.53 -20.05
C GLU A 12 0.36 -23.91 -21.29
N TYR A 13 1.00 -22.87 -21.81
CA TYR A 13 0.56 -22.23 -23.06
C TYR A 13 1.69 -22.14 -24.05
N TYR A 14 1.31 -22.30 -25.33
CA TYR A 14 2.18 -22.12 -26.46
C TYR A 14 1.70 -20.94 -27.30
N GLU A 15 2.60 -20.07 -27.66
CA GLU A 15 2.33 -18.95 -28.57
C GLU A 15 2.97 -19.24 -29.93
N ALA A 16 2.19 -19.01 -31.00
CA ALA A 16 2.70 -19.01 -32.36
C ALA A 16 3.27 -17.61 -32.70
N GLY A 17 4.51 -17.53 -33.13
CA GLY A 17 5.06 -16.19 -33.42
C GLY A 17 6.47 -16.17 -33.97
N ASN A 18 7.27 -17.15 -33.68
CA ASN A 18 8.62 -17.19 -34.23
C ASN A 18 8.60 -17.78 -35.63
N GLN A 19 9.00 -16.96 -36.57
CA GLN A 19 9.15 -17.38 -37.96
C GLN A 19 10.57 -17.88 -38.20
N TYR A 20 10.72 -19.01 -38.84
CA TYR A 20 11.97 -19.57 -39.34
C TYR A 20 11.83 -19.97 -40.78
N VAL A 21 12.95 -19.97 -41.52
CA VAL A 21 12.98 -20.40 -42.91
C VAL A 21 13.41 -21.86 -42.94
N PHE A 22 12.56 -22.69 -43.52
CA PHE A 22 12.89 -24.09 -43.77
C PHE A 22 12.74 -24.38 -45.27
N GLY A 23 13.86 -24.60 -45.93
CA GLY A 23 13.94 -24.58 -47.39
C GLY A 23 13.69 -23.18 -47.89
N ASP A 24 12.80 -23.03 -48.89
CA ASP A 24 12.40 -21.75 -49.49
C ASP A 24 11.10 -21.18 -48.91
N ALA A 25 10.61 -21.79 -47.81
CA ALA A 25 9.33 -21.35 -47.21
C ALA A 25 9.51 -20.85 -45.78
N VAL A 26 8.78 -19.78 -45.44
CA VAL A 26 8.69 -19.29 -44.07
C VAL A 26 7.69 -20.14 -43.31
N GLN A 27 8.13 -20.69 -42.21
CA GLN A 27 7.35 -21.53 -41.30
C GLN A 27 7.12 -20.74 -39.99
N THR A 28 5.95 -20.93 -39.42
CA THR A 28 5.65 -20.38 -38.09
C THR A 28 5.87 -21.43 -37.04
N GLY A 29 6.79 -21.19 -36.13
CA GLY A 29 7.04 -22.03 -34.97
C GLY A 29 6.12 -21.66 -33.80
N SER A 30 6.04 -22.52 -32.80
CA SER A 30 5.43 -22.22 -31.51
C SER A 30 6.50 -22.28 -30.42
N ILE A 31 6.39 -21.34 -29.48
CA ILE A 31 7.22 -21.33 -28.28
C ILE A 31 6.32 -21.51 -27.06
N LYS A 32 6.83 -22.17 -26.06
CA LYS A 32 6.16 -22.24 -24.77
C LYS A 32 6.24 -20.85 -24.12
N SER A 33 5.09 -20.22 -23.86
CA SER A 33 5.01 -18.91 -23.24
C SER A 33 4.73 -18.97 -21.75
N GLN A 34 4.22 -20.12 -21.27
CA GLN A 34 3.92 -20.33 -19.86
C GLN A 34 4.16 -21.81 -19.49
N LEU A 35 4.77 -22.01 -18.32
CA LEU A 35 4.87 -23.34 -17.71
C LEU A 35 3.64 -23.63 -16.87
N GLU A 36 3.25 -24.90 -16.84
CA GLU A 36 2.25 -25.40 -15.89
C GLU A 36 2.79 -25.41 -14.47
N ASN A 37 1.89 -25.16 -13.51
CA ASN A 37 2.13 -25.42 -12.10
C ASN A 37 0.95 -26.22 -11.53
N PRO A 38 1.06 -27.57 -11.48
CA PRO A 38 -0.02 -28.42 -10.97
C PRO A 38 -0.24 -28.26 -9.46
N ASP A 39 0.74 -27.74 -8.74
CA ASP A 39 0.66 -27.52 -7.28
C ASP A 39 0.06 -26.17 -6.90
N LEU A 40 -0.38 -25.39 -7.89
CA LEU A 40 -0.95 -24.07 -7.67
C LEU A 40 -2.24 -24.16 -6.85
N LYS A 41 -2.30 -23.37 -5.78
CA LYS A 41 -3.41 -23.34 -4.83
C LYS A 41 -4.15 -22.01 -4.90
N TRP A 42 -5.36 -22.01 -4.38
CA TRP A 42 -6.11 -20.79 -4.14
C TRP A 42 -5.52 -20.00 -2.96
N GLU A 43 -5.54 -18.69 -3.07
CA GLU A 43 -5.22 -17.83 -1.94
C GLU A 43 -6.18 -18.13 -0.79
N THR A 44 -5.63 -18.23 0.41
CA THR A 44 -6.39 -18.56 1.62
C THR A 44 -6.44 -17.35 2.54
N THR A 45 -7.65 -16.91 2.89
CA THR A 45 -7.86 -15.86 3.88
C THR A 45 -8.34 -16.50 5.19
N THR A 46 -7.60 -16.22 6.25
CA THR A 46 -7.99 -16.54 7.64
C THR A 46 -8.20 -15.25 8.39
N GLU A 47 -9.35 -15.11 9.02
CA GLU A 47 -9.70 -13.90 9.77
C GLU A 47 -10.26 -14.27 11.15
N LEU A 48 -9.75 -13.57 12.17
CA LEU A 48 -10.32 -13.50 13.51
C LEU A 48 -10.95 -12.12 13.66
N ASN A 49 -12.24 -12.09 13.95
CA ASN A 49 -12.96 -10.87 14.27
C ASN A 49 -13.63 -11.03 15.64
N VAL A 50 -13.43 -10.05 16.51
CA VAL A 50 -14.03 -9.99 17.85
C VAL A 50 -14.71 -8.65 17.99
N GLY A 51 -16.04 -8.68 18.18
CA GLY A 51 -16.86 -7.47 18.28
C GLY A 51 -17.61 -7.41 19.62
N LEU A 52 -17.87 -6.20 20.06
CA LEU A 52 -18.71 -5.88 21.20
C LEU A 52 -19.70 -4.79 20.80
N ASP A 53 -20.99 -5.12 20.85
CA ASP A 53 -22.07 -4.17 20.69
C ASP A 53 -22.56 -3.70 22.06
N PHE A 54 -22.86 -2.42 22.18
CA PHE A 54 -23.37 -1.85 23.41
C PHE A 54 -24.52 -0.86 23.17
N GLY A 55 -25.39 -0.77 24.16
CA GLY A 55 -26.51 0.17 24.14
C GLY A 55 -26.82 0.66 25.55
N PHE A 56 -26.93 1.96 25.74
CA PHE A 56 -27.20 2.61 27.01
C PHE A 56 -28.38 3.60 26.88
N LEU A 57 -28.96 3.93 28.04
CA LEU A 57 -30.02 4.97 28.15
C LEU A 57 -31.21 4.68 27.21
N ASN A 58 -31.74 3.47 27.23
CA ASN A 58 -32.81 3.02 26.33
C ASN A 58 -32.45 3.20 24.84
N ASN A 59 -31.23 2.78 24.48
CA ASN A 59 -30.65 2.87 23.13
C ASN A 59 -30.46 4.31 22.61
N ARG A 60 -30.40 5.29 23.50
CA ARG A 60 -30.01 6.64 23.10
C ARG A 60 -28.52 6.76 22.78
N ILE A 61 -27.73 5.87 23.31
CA ILE A 61 -26.30 5.71 22.98
C ILE A 61 -26.12 4.26 22.56
N THR A 62 -25.79 4.03 21.33
CA THR A 62 -25.47 2.70 20.79
C THR A 62 -24.15 2.74 20.06
N GLY A 63 -23.43 1.65 20.05
CA GLY A 63 -22.19 1.57 19.32
C GLY A 63 -21.65 0.16 19.26
N SER A 64 -20.59 0.01 18.48
CA SER A 64 -19.81 -1.21 18.38
C SER A 64 -18.32 -0.91 18.49
N PHE A 65 -17.59 -1.88 18.99
CA PHE A 65 -16.14 -1.92 18.93
C PHE A 65 -15.73 -3.28 18.36
N GLU A 66 -14.93 -3.26 17.29
CA GLU A 66 -14.46 -4.46 16.63
C GLU A 66 -12.93 -4.46 16.56
N TYR A 67 -12.36 -5.63 16.79
CA TYR A 67 -10.95 -5.92 16.51
C TYR A 67 -10.89 -7.03 15.49
N PHE A 68 -10.07 -6.84 14.47
CA PHE A 68 -9.83 -7.89 13.48
C PHE A 68 -8.35 -8.16 13.27
N HIS A 69 -8.05 -9.41 12.98
CA HIS A 69 -6.76 -9.88 12.52
C HIS A 69 -6.97 -10.81 11.34
N LYS A 70 -6.51 -10.39 10.17
CA LYS A 70 -6.65 -11.10 8.90
C LYS A 70 -5.28 -11.47 8.36
N VAL A 71 -5.15 -12.71 7.89
CA VAL A 71 -3.97 -13.22 7.18
C VAL A 71 -4.42 -13.74 5.83
N VAL A 72 -3.74 -13.30 4.77
CA VAL A 72 -3.89 -13.85 3.42
C VAL A 72 -2.60 -14.58 3.10
N SER A 73 -2.67 -15.88 2.92
CA SER A 73 -1.56 -16.76 2.57
C SER A 73 -1.72 -17.32 1.17
N ASP A 74 -0.68 -17.94 0.68
CA ASP A 74 -0.62 -18.54 -0.66
C ASP A 74 -0.90 -17.52 -1.77
N LEU A 75 -0.40 -16.28 -1.61
CA LEU A 75 -0.58 -15.22 -2.59
C LEU A 75 -0.05 -15.64 -3.96
N LEU A 76 -0.86 -15.47 -4.99
CA LEU A 76 -0.48 -15.77 -6.36
C LEU A 76 0.47 -14.70 -6.90
N ALA A 77 1.67 -15.09 -7.27
CA ALA A 77 2.66 -14.23 -7.89
C ALA A 77 3.47 -14.99 -8.93
N PHE A 78 4.20 -14.23 -9.76
CA PHE A 78 5.11 -14.84 -10.73
C PHE A 78 6.51 -14.94 -10.14
N ARG A 79 7.00 -16.18 -10.00
CA ARG A 79 8.38 -16.47 -9.63
C ARG A 79 9.27 -16.45 -10.87
N LYS A 80 10.42 -15.80 -10.77
CA LYS A 80 11.43 -15.81 -11.85
C LYS A 80 12.11 -17.16 -11.92
N LEU A 81 12.30 -17.64 -13.14
CA LEU A 81 13.03 -18.85 -13.43
C LEU A 81 14.46 -18.52 -13.88
N ASN A 82 15.32 -19.53 -13.87
CA ASN A 82 16.68 -19.40 -14.37
C ASN A 82 16.64 -18.98 -15.85
N SER A 83 17.56 -18.10 -16.24
CA SER A 83 17.70 -17.61 -17.62
C SER A 83 18.00 -18.69 -18.67
N LEU A 84 18.31 -19.90 -18.23
CA LEU A 84 18.47 -21.07 -19.13
C LEU A 84 17.16 -21.77 -19.49
N MET A 85 16.07 -21.37 -18.82
CA MET A 85 14.73 -21.91 -19.09
C MET A 85 14.11 -21.19 -20.28
N GLU A 86 13.31 -21.90 -21.07
CA GLU A 86 12.58 -21.35 -22.20
C GLU A 86 11.59 -20.26 -21.78
N VAL A 87 11.03 -20.39 -20.57
CA VAL A 87 10.07 -19.45 -19.97
C VAL A 87 10.73 -18.75 -18.79
N SER A 88 10.56 -17.43 -18.71
CA SER A 88 11.21 -16.60 -17.69
C SER A 88 10.51 -16.59 -16.35
N THR A 89 9.24 -16.97 -16.28
CA THR A 89 8.42 -16.92 -15.05
C THR A 89 7.46 -18.09 -14.96
N ILE A 90 7.11 -18.47 -13.75
CA ILE A 90 6.05 -19.44 -13.44
C ILE A 90 5.12 -18.84 -12.39
N ALA A 91 3.81 -19.06 -12.52
CA ALA A 91 2.86 -18.72 -11.47
C ALA A 91 3.06 -19.65 -10.27
N ASP A 92 3.14 -19.09 -9.08
CA ASP A 92 3.41 -19.84 -7.85
C ASP A 92 2.70 -19.18 -6.66
N ASN A 93 2.49 -19.93 -5.59
CA ASN A 93 1.94 -19.42 -4.34
C ASN A 93 3.08 -18.93 -3.45
N ILE A 94 3.37 -17.66 -3.50
CA ILE A 94 4.50 -17.07 -2.79
C ILE A 94 4.10 -15.80 -2.04
N GLY A 95 4.32 -15.87 -0.74
CA GLY A 95 4.09 -14.75 0.14
C GLY A 95 2.78 -14.81 0.92
N ALA A 96 2.76 -14.01 1.95
CA ALA A 96 1.59 -13.79 2.78
C ALA A 96 1.55 -12.35 3.28
N THR A 97 0.35 -11.84 3.48
CA THR A 97 0.10 -10.54 4.09
C THR A 97 -0.73 -10.68 5.34
N GLN A 98 -0.61 -9.71 6.24
CA GLN A 98 -1.45 -9.62 7.42
C GLN A 98 -1.99 -8.21 7.58
N SER A 99 -3.22 -8.13 8.04
CA SER A 99 -3.92 -6.90 8.39
C SER A 99 -4.45 -7.00 9.81
N THR A 100 -4.19 -5.99 10.62
CA THR A 100 -4.72 -5.91 11.99
C THR A 100 -5.31 -4.54 12.19
N GLY A 101 -6.51 -4.47 12.74
CA GLY A 101 -7.18 -3.20 12.92
C GLY A 101 -8.25 -3.19 13.98
N TYR A 102 -8.77 -1.98 14.22
CA TYR A 102 -9.86 -1.69 15.13
C TYR A 102 -10.88 -0.81 14.43
N GLU A 103 -12.14 -1.09 14.69
CA GLU A 103 -13.26 -0.29 14.23
C GLU A 103 -14.13 0.09 15.43
N PHE A 104 -14.51 1.35 15.49
CA PHE A 104 -15.39 1.87 16.51
C PHE A 104 -16.52 2.66 15.86
N SER A 105 -17.75 2.33 16.20
CA SER A 105 -18.93 3.09 15.80
C SER A 105 -19.68 3.56 17.01
N LEU A 106 -20.22 4.78 16.96
CA LEU A 106 -21.03 5.37 17.99
C LEU A 106 -22.19 6.15 17.35
N ASN A 107 -23.40 5.86 17.80
CA ASN A 107 -24.58 6.60 17.44
C ASN A 107 -25.25 7.12 18.70
N THR A 108 -25.57 8.41 18.70
CA THR A 108 -26.23 9.04 19.85
C THR A 108 -27.47 9.80 19.43
N VAL A 109 -28.55 9.61 20.19
CA VAL A 109 -29.77 10.41 20.12
C VAL A 109 -29.69 11.48 21.21
N ASN A 110 -29.17 12.66 20.85
CA ASN A 110 -28.90 13.73 21.78
C ASN A 110 -30.20 14.40 22.27
N LEU A 111 -31.08 14.74 21.32
CA LEU A 111 -32.35 15.38 21.58
C LEU A 111 -33.49 14.72 20.83
N THR A 112 -34.64 14.53 21.49
CA THR A 112 -35.83 13.84 20.97
C THR A 112 -37.09 14.71 20.94
N GLY A 113 -37.03 15.97 21.32
CA GLY A 113 -38.16 16.90 21.36
C GLY A 113 -38.54 17.45 19.97
N PRO A 114 -39.23 18.63 19.93
CA PRO A 114 -39.54 19.32 18.67
C PRO A 114 -38.30 19.67 17.82
N PHE A 115 -37.15 19.81 18.46
CA PHE A 115 -35.83 19.83 17.84
C PHE A 115 -35.15 18.48 18.14
N LYS A 116 -34.85 17.73 17.07
CA LYS A 116 -34.13 16.45 17.19
C LYS A 116 -32.69 16.66 16.78
N TRP A 117 -31.79 15.99 17.47
CA TRP A 117 -30.36 15.98 17.15
C TRP A 117 -29.79 14.58 17.38
N ASN A 118 -29.22 14.05 16.32
CA ASN A 118 -28.50 12.78 16.33
C ASN A 118 -27.04 12.99 15.90
N THR A 119 -26.14 12.22 16.50
CA THR A 119 -24.72 12.23 16.14
C THR A 119 -24.26 10.83 15.80
N THR A 120 -23.44 10.70 14.76
CA THR A 120 -22.75 9.47 14.38
C THR A 120 -21.25 9.70 14.37
N LEU A 121 -20.48 8.76 14.91
CA LEU A 121 -19.02 8.77 14.90
C LEU A 121 -18.54 7.39 14.48
N ASN A 122 -17.68 7.34 13.46
CA ASN A 122 -16.99 6.13 13.04
C ASN A 122 -15.49 6.40 13.05
N ILE A 123 -14.74 5.51 13.67
CA ILE A 123 -13.27 5.57 13.72
C ILE A 123 -12.76 4.19 13.30
N SER A 124 -11.86 4.15 12.32
CA SER A 124 -11.16 2.94 11.96
C SER A 124 -9.65 3.17 11.89
N SER A 125 -8.91 2.15 12.27
CA SER A 125 -7.45 2.12 12.20
C SER A 125 -7.00 0.72 11.83
N TYR A 126 -6.15 0.61 10.83
CA TYR A 126 -5.60 -0.68 10.42
C TYR A 126 -4.15 -0.55 10.00
N ASN A 127 -3.46 -1.69 9.98
CA ASN A 127 -2.07 -1.79 9.61
C ASN A 127 -1.86 -3.04 8.75
N ASP A 128 -1.60 -2.82 7.46
CA ASP A 128 -1.33 -3.86 6.48
C ASP A 128 0.17 -4.05 6.31
N ARG A 129 0.63 -5.29 6.52
CA ARG A 129 2.05 -5.64 6.46
C ARG A 129 2.28 -6.93 5.67
N TRP A 130 3.47 -7.05 5.16
CA TRP A 130 3.98 -8.34 4.74
C TRP A 130 4.14 -9.25 5.96
N LYS A 131 3.63 -10.47 5.87
CA LYS A 131 3.90 -11.56 6.82
C LYS A 131 5.01 -12.44 6.30
N GLU A 132 5.01 -12.67 5.01
CA GLU A 132 6.00 -13.45 4.28
C GLU A 132 6.15 -12.86 2.88
N ARG A 133 7.37 -12.64 2.44
CA ARG A 133 7.67 -12.14 1.09
C ARG A 133 8.14 -13.25 0.19
N ASN A 134 8.08 -12.99 -1.12
CA ASN A 134 8.68 -13.89 -2.10
C ASN A 134 10.19 -14.06 -1.81
N PRO A 135 10.68 -15.28 -1.55
CA PRO A 135 12.08 -15.53 -1.23
C PRO A 135 13.06 -15.19 -2.36
N ASP A 136 12.57 -15.12 -3.61
CA ASP A 136 13.39 -14.76 -4.77
C ASP A 136 13.61 -13.25 -4.89
N VAL A 137 12.90 -12.44 -4.08
CA VAL A 137 13.07 -10.99 -4.07
C VAL A 137 14.15 -10.60 -3.07
N VAL A 138 15.27 -10.14 -3.59
CA VAL A 138 16.31 -9.54 -2.76
C VAL A 138 15.81 -8.18 -2.28
N LEU A 139 15.60 -8.07 -0.97
CA LEU A 139 15.21 -6.81 -0.34
C LEU A 139 16.35 -5.80 -0.44
N ALA A 140 15.99 -4.54 -0.70
CA ALA A 140 16.97 -3.45 -0.61
C ALA A 140 17.43 -3.27 0.85
N PRO A 141 18.63 -2.71 1.10
CA PRO A 141 19.20 -2.55 2.45
C PRO A 141 18.27 -1.79 3.43
N TYR A 142 17.41 -0.93 2.92
CA TYR A 142 16.46 -0.13 3.70
C TYR A 142 15.10 -0.82 3.92
N GLU A 143 14.82 -1.93 3.23
CA GLU A 143 13.56 -2.65 3.37
C GLU A 143 13.61 -3.69 4.49
N LYS A 144 12.46 -3.91 5.14
CA LYS A 144 12.27 -4.96 6.13
C LYS A 144 11.29 -6.00 5.62
N GLU A 145 11.45 -7.22 6.07
CA GLU A 145 10.55 -8.33 5.72
C GLU A 145 9.09 -8.03 6.08
N ASP A 146 8.87 -7.49 7.27
CA ASP A 146 7.57 -7.15 7.85
C ASP A 146 7.11 -5.72 7.56
N ALA A 147 7.68 -5.06 6.54
CA ALA A 147 7.32 -3.69 6.21
C ALA A 147 5.84 -3.56 5.82
N PRO A 148 5.23 -2.37 6.01
CA PRO A 148 3.92 -2.08 5.45
C PRO A 148 3.88 -2.35 3.94
N ILE A 149 2.76 -2.88 3.45
CA ILE A 149 2.61 -3.22 2.02
C ILE A 149 2.81 -1.97 1.15
N ARG A 150 2.28 -0.83 1.60
CA ARG A 150 2.37 0.46 0.90
C ARG A 150 3.40 1.38 1.54
N ALA A 151 4.54 0.81 1.91
CA ALA A 151 5.65 1.58 2.46
C ALA A 151 6.25 2.54 1.42
N ILE A 152 6.59 3.73 1.88
CA ILE A 152 7.33 4.72 1.09
C ILE A 152 8.72 4.83 1.68
N TYR A 153 9.71 4.70 0.82
CA TYR A 153 11.13 4.84 1.14
C TYR A 153 11.72 6.01 0.38
N GLY A 154 12.66 6.70 0.99
CA GLY A 154 13.36 7.81 0.34
C GLY A 154 14.46 8.36 1.21
N CYS A 155 15.25 9.26 0.61
CA CYS A 155 16.31 9.98 1.31
C CYS A 155 15.73 11.10 2.18
N VAL A 156 16.43 11.45 3.25
CA VAL A 156 16.07 12.56 4.13
C VAL A 156 16.80 13.82 3.67
N SER A 157 16.07 14.93 3.61
CA SER A 157 16.69 16.24 3.32
C SER A 157 17.58 16.70 4.49
N ASP A 158 18.76 17.19 4.17
CA ASP A 158 19.68 17.89 5.08
C ASP A 158 19.70 19.41 4.80
N GLY A 159 18.58 19.94 4.39
CA GLY A 159 18.43 21.35 4.04
C GLY A 159 18.77 21.69 2.60
N ILE A 160 18.89 22.96 2.32
CA ILE A 160 19.19 23.52 0.99
C ILE A 160 20.58 24.13 1.01
N LEU A 161 21.39 23.84 -0.02
CA LEU A 161 22.72 24.45 -0.16
C LEU A 161 22.57 25.97 -0.33
N GLN A 162 23.24 26.72 0.54
CA GLN A 162 23.18 28.19 0.54
C GLN A 162 24.23 28.78 -0.40
N ILE A 163 24.02 30.03 -0.80
CA ILE A 163 25.04 30.79 -1.59
C ILE A 163 26.28 30.97 -0.73
N GLY A 164 27.42 30.52 -1.26
CA GLY A 164 28.72 30.59 -0.56
C GLY A 164 28.99 29.38 0.37
N GLU A 165 28.05 28.45 0.51
CA GLU A 165 28.27 27.19 1.20
C GLU A 165 29.00 26.19 0.27
N THR A 166 29.97 25.46 0.83
CA THR A 166 30.64 24.39 0.09
C THR A 166 29.74 23.16 -0.04
N PRO A 167 29.54 22.60 -1.24
CA PRO A 167 28.81 21.37 -1.43
C PRO A 167 29.38 20.22 -0.60
N PRO A 168 28.55 19.30 -0.10
CA PRO A 168 29.03 18.07 0.52
C PRO A 168 29.94 17.26 -0.42
N ALA A 169 30.93 16.57 0.12
CA ALA A 169 31.84 15.76 -0.67
C ALA A 169 31.16 14.65 -1.49
N SER A 170 30.05 14.13 -0.98
CA SER A 170 29.21 13.15 -1.68
C SER A 170 28.36 13.77 -2.80
N MET A 171 28.22 15.09 -2.85
CA MET A 171 27.40 15.83 -3.83
C MET A 171 28.18 17.02 -4.39
N PRO A 172 29.34 16.82 -5.03
CA PRO A 172 30.25 17.92 -5.41
C PRO A 172 29.68 18.90 -6.45
N ASP A 173 28.73 18.42 -7.26
CA ASP A 173 28.09 19.20 -8.32
C ASP A 173 26.80 19.91 -7.86
N LEU A 174 26.50 19.89 -6.54
CA LEU A 174 25.29 20.51 -6.02
C LEU A 174 25.40 22.04 -6.12
N LEU A 175 24.36 22.64 -6.67
CA LEU A 175 24.28 24.09 -6.84
C LEU A 175 23.52 24.77 -5.69
N PRO A 176 23.83 26.04 -5.36
CA PRO A 176 23.00 26.80 -4.42
C PRO A 176 21.53 26.79 -4.79
N GLY A 177 20.67 26.56 -3.78
CA GLY A 177 19.22 26.38 -3.95
C GLY A 177 18.79 24.94 -4.15
N GLN A 178 19.69 24.00 -4.37
CA GLN A 178 19.37 22.56 -4.42
C GLN A 178 19.39 21.92 -3.04
N MET A 179 18.65 20.83 -2.89
CA MET A 179 18.49 20.12 -1.63
C MET A 179 19.70 19.20 -1.36
N LYS A 180 20.26 19.32 -0.17
CA LYS A 180 21.24 18.36 0.36
C LYS A 180 20.49 17.10 0.85
N VAL A 181 21.08 15.95 0.62
CA VAL A 181 20.61 14.66 1.14
C VAL A 181 21.44 14.31 2.36
N LYS A 182 20.77 13.81 3.40
CA LYS A 182 21.48 13.29 4.58
C LYS A 182 22.21 12.02 4.18
N ASP A 183 23.51 12.05 4.32
CA ASP A 183 24.44 11.01 3.89
C ASP A 183 25.40 10.72 5.07
N PRO A 184 25.19 9.61 5.79
CA PRO A 184 25.97 9.26 6.97
C PRO A 184 27.38 8.71 6.64
N ASP A 185 27.57 8.10 5.48
CA ASP A 185 28.82 7.39 5.12
C ASP A 185 29.66 8.09 4.04
N GLY A 186 29.16 9.20 3.49
CA GLY A 186 29.85 9.97 2.45
C GLY A 186 29.66 9.49 1.03
N LYS A 187 28.66 8.59 0.81
CA LYS A 187 28.33 8.05 -0.51
C LYS A 187 26.84 7.92 -0.69
N ILE A 188 26.25 8.71 -1.56
CA ILE A 188 24.80 8.64 -1.83
C ILE A 188 24.45 7.37 -2.62
N ASP A 189 23.79 6.45 -1.93
CA ASP A 189 23.31 5.22 -2.54
C ASP A 189 22.00 4.71 -1.92
N ALA A 190 21.70 3.43 -2.15
CA ALA A 190 20.47 2.83 -1.63
C ALA A 190 20.43 2.75 -0.10
N ALA A 191 21.58 2.76 0.60
CA ALA A 191 21.65 2.68 2.05
C ALA A 191 21.17 3.97 2.75
N ASP A 192 21.18 5.12 2.05
CA ASP A 192 20.68 6.39 2.57
C ASP A 192 19.15 6.49 2.60
N ARG A 193 18.48 5.55 1.98
CA ARG A 193 17.03 5.50 2.00
C ARG A 193 16.54 4.94 3.33
N ILE A 194 15.51 5.56 3.87
CA ILE A 194 14.83 5.09 5.09
C ILE A 194 13.34 4.94 4.85
N TYR A 195 12.67 4.23 5.72
CA TYR A 195 11.22 4.20 5.77
C TYR A 195 10.69 5.57 6.19
N LEU A 196 9.96 6.23 5.30
CA LEU A 196 9.39 7.56 5.53
C LEU A 196 7.96 7.49 6.06
N GLY A 197 7.21 6.47 5.65
CA GLY A 197 5.83 6.28 6.05
C GLY A 197 5.08 5.35 5.10
N SER A 198 3.76 5.28 5.25
CA SER A 198 2.87 4.54 4.36
C SER A 198 1.87 5.47 3.70
N THR A 199 1.40 5.10 2.50
CA THR A 199 0.25 5.76 1.88
C THR A 199 -1.06 5.43 2.57
N ASP A 200 -1.08 4.38 3.40
CA ASP A 200 -2.25 4.01 4.16
C ASP A 200 -2.47 4.97 5.36
N PRO A 201 -3.69 5.45 5.57
CA PRO A 201 -4.00 6.27 6.73
C PRO A 201 -3.88 5.45 8.01
N LYS A 202 -3.34 6.05 9.07
CA LYS A 202 -3.29 5.42 10.39
C LYS A 202 -4.65 5.45 11.08
N VAL A 203 -5.43 6.49 10.82
CA VAL A 203 -6.77 6.68 11.38
C VAL A 203 -7.68 7.30 10.34
N ILE A 204 -8.86 6.74 10.23
CA ILE A 204 -9.96 7.26 9.40
C ILE A 204 -11.10 7.63 10.35
N ILE A 205 -11.64 8.84 10.20
CA ILE A 205 -12.72 9.35 11.05
C ILE A 205 -13.86 9.84 10.18
N GLY A 206 -15.07 9.37 10.48
CA GLY A 206 -16.32 9.92 9.97
C GLY A 206 -17.14 10.48 11.13
N PHE A 207 -17.57 11.72 11.04
CA PHE A 207 -18.36 12.38 12.07
C PHE A 207 -19.55 13.10 11.45
N GLY A 208 -20.76 12.65 11.81
CA GLY A 208 -22.01 13.16 11.29
C GLY A 208 -22.90 13.74 12.37
N ASN A 209 -23.62 14.82 12.05
CA ASN A 209 -24.69 15.37 12.88
C ASN A 209 -25.92 15.60 12.03
N MET A 210 -27.05 15.10 12.50
CA MET A 210 -28.34 15.29 11.88
C MET A 210 -29.24 16.09 12.82
N PHE A 211 -29.78 17.16 12.33
CA PHE A 211 -30.71 18.07 13.03
C PHE A 211 -32.04 18.10 12.30
N GLU A 212 -33.12 17.99 13.05
CA GLU A 212 -34.48 18.10 12.50
C GLU A 212 -35.28 19.12 13.33
N TYR A 213 -35.92 20.04 12.67
CA TYR A 213 -36.84 21.01 13.31
C TYR A 213 -38.02 21.31 12.39
N LYS A 214 -39.23 20.96 12.83
CA LYS A 214 -40.46 21.06 12.02
C LYS A 214 -40.31 20.37 10.67
N ASN A 215 -40.32 21.13 9.56
CA ASN A 215 -40.20 20.63 8.19
C ASN A 215 -38.80 20.80 7.61
N PHE A 216 -37.81 21.16 8.45
CA PHE A 216 -36.43 21.33 8.04
C PHE A 216 -35.56 20.24 8.64
N ASP A 217 -34.68 19.67 7.82
CA ASP A 217 -33.57 18.82 8.24
C ASP A 217 -32.23 19.36 7.73
N LEU A 218 -31.20 19.16 8.54
CA LEU A 218 -29.82 19.53 8.22
C LEU A 218 -28.91 18.36 8.60
N ASN A 219 -28.17 17.87 7.64
CA ASN A 219 -27.13 16.86 7.85
C ASN A 219 -25.75 17.46 7.56
N ILE A 220 -24.86 17.41 8.54
CA ILE A 220 -23.47 17.85 8.43
C ILE A 220 -22.58 16.64 8.65
N PHE A 221 -21.72 16.34 7.67
CA PHE A 221 -20.81 15.21 7.74
C PHE A 221 -19.37 15.67 7.49
N PHE A 222 -18.47 15.24 8.37
CA PHE A 222 -17.03 15.43 8.26
C PHE A 222 -16.37 14.06 8.05
N TYR A 223 -15.40 14.06 7.16
CA TYR A 223 -14.59 12.87 6.89
C TYR A 223 -13.12 13.27 6.87
N GLY A 224 -12.27 12.48 7.53
CA GLY A 224 -10.84 12.74 7.60
C GLY A 224 -10.02 11.47 7.60
N MET A 225 -8.88 11.51 6.93
CA MET A 225 -7.84 10.49 6.96
C MET A 225 -6.56 11.11 7.51
N PHE A 226 -5.95 10.47 8.49
CA PHE A 226 -4.80 11.02 9.22
C PHE A 226 -3.63 10.06 9.22
N GLY A 227 -2.41 10.63 9.20
CA GLY A 227 -1.18 9.87 9.33
C GLY A 227 -0.72 9.14 8.07
N GLN A 228 -1.36 9.38 6.93
CA GLN A 228 -0.90 8.93 5.63
C GLN A 228 0.19 9.85 5.06
N TYR A 229 1.01 9.29 4.18
CA TYR A 229 2.01 10.01 3.42
C TYR A 229 1.62 10.02 1.94
N VAL A 230 1.81 11.16 1.30
CA VAL A 230 1.51 11.32 -0.13
C VAL A 230 2.76 11.80 -0.86
N ALA A 231 3.15 11.11 -1.90
CA ALA A 231 4.22 11.54 -2.77
C ALA A 231 3.78 12.74 -3.62
N ASN A 232 4.45 13.89 -3.46
CA ASN A 232 4.19 15.06 -4.28
C ASN A 232 5.06 15.03 -5.55
N SER A 233 4.62 14.30 -6.55
CA SER A 233 5.32 14.13 -7.81
C SER A 233 5.51 15.44 -8.59
N ASN A 234 4.60 16.39 -8.46
CA ASN A 234 4.73 17.71 -9.10
C ASN A 234 5.89 18.49 -8.51
N ARG A 235 6.05 18.47 -7.18
CA ARG A 235 7.18 19.11 -6.53
C ARG A 235 8.49 18.42 -6.83
N ALA A 236 8.50 17.10 -6.91
CA ALA A 236 9.67 16.33 -7.32
C ALA A 236 10.09 16.62 -8.77
N LYS A 237 9.12 16.76 -9.68
CA LYS A 237 9.37 17.00 -11.12
C LYS A 237 9.80 18.44 -11.42
N TYR A 238 9.20 19.43 -10.75
CA TYR A 238 9.37 20.85 -11.04
C TYR A 238 10.15 21.61 -9.95
N GLY A 239 10.54 20.93 -8.88
CA GLY A 239 11.36 21.50 -7.82
C GLY A 239 12.85 21.52 -8.18
N PRO A 240 13.66 22.34 -7.49
CA PRO A 240 15.09 22.50 -7.77
C PRO A 240 15.96 21.32 -7.31
N SER A 241 15.40 20.16 -7.02
CA SER A 241 16.13 19.04 -6.44
C SER A 241 16.09 17.79 -7.31
N GLY A 242 17.25 17.23 -7.59
CA GLY A 242 17.39 15.94 -8.27
C GLY A 242 17.00 14.71 -7.44
N CYS A 243 16.41 14.85 -6.26
CA CYS A 243 15.88 13.75 -5.49
C CYS A 243 14.42 13.48 -5.83
N GLU A 244 14.16 12.28 -6.28
CA GLU A 244 12.91 11.84 -6.90
C GLU A 244 11.68 11.83 -5.97
N TYR A 245 11.87 11.94 -4.64
CA TYR A 245 10.77 11.88 -3.67
C TYR A 245 11.00 12.80 -2.47
N ILE A 246 10.36 13.96 -2.49
CA ILE A 246 10.19 14.79 -1.29
C ILE A 246 8.79 14.54 -0.75
N LEU A 247 8.70 13.87 0.39
CA LEU A 247 7.44 13.65 1.07
C LEU A 247 7.12 14.83 1.98
N GLN A 248 5.92 15.35 1.86
CA GLN A 248 5.34 16.24 2.87
C GLN A 248 4.32 15.44 3.69
N ARG A 249 4.49 15.49 5.01
CA ARG A 249 3.44 15.10 5.94
C ARG A 249 2.32 16.12 5.79
N GLN A 250 1.11 15.68 5.41
CA GLN A 250 -0.07 16.50 5.57
C GLN A 250 -0.46 16.48 7.05
N ASN A 251 -0.44 17.65 7.70
CA ASN A 251 -0.95 17.85 9.04
C ASN A 251 -2.47 18.07 8.99
#